data_ac8611befa3b37442e24f222bcf6a15f
#
_entry.id   ac8611befa3b37442e24f222bcf6a15f
#
_cell.length_a   1.000
_cell.length_b   1.000
_cell.length_c   1.000
_cell.angle_alpha   90.00
_cell.angle_beta   90.00
_cell.angle_gamma   90.00
#
_symmetry.space_group_name_H-M   'P 1'
#
loop_
_entity.id
_entity.type
_entity.pdbx_description
1 polymer ?
#
loop_
_entity_poly.entity_id
_entity_poly.type
_entity_poly.pdbx_seq_one_letter_code
_entity_poly.pdbx_strand_id
1 'polypeptide(L)'
;MVSPLFFYQLVFFALIWFFVVLHLAWPKRPLPALATPPEPEPLKPTRHRSNEPKPFEGLTHKPHCALCERDTVEPHTPPPVPPDPMTPTNRRPREVDTSSHFCPHAGCHYRGGLGLGNLRANGHPHGGPWRQFHCTSCKGYFLETHGTIFHGKQASVERIVRVLACLAEGLGIRATARVFEVAPHTVLHWLAEAAEQLRAFSAYFLCDLHLEPLQLDELYAVLRELKDGNLSEDEAIARLERSPYWVWTAMDPQSKLLLVVDVGTRTLAMAQRVLHRLVQVLAPGCVPLFLTDGFNEYKTAILAHFGQWMHPERRQEKGPAPKSRWMPLPALLYAQVVKSYRRRRIVGVTHRVVFGTRLAIEQILASCGWTINTAFVERLNLDIRQRVAAIGRRVNTLCQGEEGLLDQMVLFQTSHNFVLPHASLRQPLPVAEAPHGRGSAQRWRRA
;
A
#
# COMPACT_ATOMS: atom_id res chain seq x y z
N MET A 1 -5.25 -16.70 -28.11
CA MET A 1 -5.84 -16.81 -26.74
C MET A 1 -4.91 -16.06 -25.79
N VAL A 2 -5.28 -14.85 -25.39
CA VAL A 2 -4.48 -14.07 -24.42
C VAL A 2 -4.80 -14.63 -23.04
N SER A 3 -3.77 -15.07 -22.31
CA SER A 3 -3.91 -15.63 -20.96
C SER A 3 -4.59 -14.62 -20.03
N PRO A 4 -5.50 -15.05 -19.13
CA PRO A 4 -6.06 -14.16 -18.09
C PRO A 4 -4.98 -13.43 -17.30
N LEU A 5 -3.83 -14.04 -17.10
CA LEU A 5 -2.65 -13.44 -16.45
C LEU A 5 -2.13 -12.19 -17.21
N PHE A 6 -2.19 -12.22 -18.53
CA PHE A 6 -1.77 -11.10 -19.38
C PHE A 6 -2.75 -9.92 -19.30
N PHE A 7 -4.04 -10.21 -19.14
CA PHE A 7 -5.06 -9.17 -18.96
C PHE A 7 -4.91 -8.48 -17.58
N TYR A 8 -4.63 -9.24 -16.51
CA TYR A 8 -4.35 -8.68 -15.18
C TYR A 8 -3.06 -7.86 -15.17
N GLN A 9 -2.04 -8.29 -15.89
CA GLN A 9 -0.80 -7.52 -16.06
C GLN A 9 -1.07 -6.21 -16.82
N LEU A 10 -1.90 -6.22 -17.87
CA LEU A 10 -2.28 -5.02 -18.60
C LEU A 10 -3.10 -4.04 -17.76
N VAL A 11 -4.02 -4.51 -16.93
CA VAL A 11 -4.80 -3.67 -16.01
C VAL A 11 -3.89 -3.08 -14.94
N PHE A 12 -2.98 -3.85 -14.36
CA PHE A 12 -2.00 -3.34 -13.39
C PHE A 12 -1.04 -2.32 -14.03
N PHE A 13 -0.62 -2.54 -15.27
CA PHE A 13 0.14 -1.58 -16.08
C PHE A 13 -0.65 -0.31 -16.38
N ALA A 14 -1.89 -0.46 -16.82
CA ALA A 14 -2.76 0.68 -17.13
C ALA A 14 -3.06 1.50 -15.87
N LEU A 15 -3.24 0.87 -14.72
CA LEU A 15 -3.45 1.54 -13.44
C LEU A 15 -2.19 2.29 -12.98
N ILE A 16 -1.02 1.67 -13.02
CA ILE A 16 0.24 2.35 -12.69
C ILE A 16 0.52 3.50 -13.67
N TRP A 17 0.26 3.30 -14.97
CA TRP A 17 0.48 4.31 -16.00
C TRP A 17 -0.53 5.46 -15.95
N PHE A 18 -1.80 5.17 -15.80
CA PHE A 18 -2.88 6.15 -15.59
C PHE A 18 -2.61 7.02 -14.36
N PHE A 19 -1.97 6.46 -13.35
CA PHE A 19 -1.67 7.14 -12.11
C PHE A 19 -0.51 8.12 -12.21
N VAL A 20 0.51 7.76 -12.93
CA VAL A 20 1.62 8.67 -13.26
C VAL A 20 1.08 9.92 -13.96
N VAL A 21 0.14 9.73 -14.86
CA VAL A 21 -0.51 10.82 -15.61
C VAL A 21 -1.38 11.68 -14.69
N LEU A 22 -2.18 11.08 -13.82
CA LEU A 22 -3.08 11.82 -12.92
C LEU A 22 -2.36 12.54 -11.78
N HIS A 23 -1.37 11.92 -11.14
CA HIS A 23 -0.66 12.52 -10.00
C HIS A 23 0.12 13.79 -10.38
N LEU A 24 0.52 13.90 -11.62
CA LEU A 24 1.29 15.03 -12.13
C LEU A 24 0.41 16.11 -12.79
N ALA A 25 -0.80 15.76 -13.24
CA ALA A 25 -1.72 16.68 -13.89
C ALA A 25 -2.66 17.44 -12.94
N TRP A 26 -2.80 16.99 -11.67
CA TRP A 26 -3.77 17.57 -10.75
C TRP A 26 -3.16 18.66 -9.86
N PRO A 27 -3.82 19.83 -9.70
CA PRO A 27 -3.40 20.82 -8.71
C PRO A 27 -3.48 20.21 -7.32
N LYS A 28 -2.35 20.11 -6.62
CA LYS A 28 -2.32 19.69 -5.22
C LYS A 28 -3.23 20.61 -4.43
N ARG A 29 -4.35 20.09 -3.92
CA ARG A 29 -5.09 20.80 -2.88
C ARG A 29 -4.10 21.06 -1.73
N PRO A 30 -4.00 22.30 -1.21
CA PRO A 30 -3.16 22.53 -0.05
C PRO A 30 -3.68 21.63 1.08
N LEU A 31 -2.80 20.82 1.62
CA LEU A 31 -3.06 20.11 2.87
C LEU A 31 -3.50 21.18 3.89
N PRO A 32 -4.56 20.93 4.69
CA PRO A 32 -4.90 21.82 5.77
C PRO A 32 -3.65 22.00 6.62
N ALA A 33 -3.24 23.24 6.84
CA ALA A 33 -2.06 23.56 7.62
C ALA A 33 -2.17 22.87 8.99
N LEU A 34 -1.33 21.89 9.22
CA LEU A 34 -1.11 21.34 10.55
C LEU A 34 -0.65 22.51 11.40
N ALA A 35 -1.42 22.81 12.45
CA ALA A 35 -1.00 23.75 13.47
C ALA A 35 0.40 23.36 13.93
N THR A 36 1.36 24.25 13.73
CA THR A 36 2.73 24.10 14.19
C THR A 36 2.72 23.83 15.69
N PRO A 37 3.38 22.77 16.17
CA PRO A 37 3.61 22.59 17.59
C PRO A 37 4.39 23.79 18.13
N PRO A 38 4.17 24.23 19.39
CA PRO A 38 4.96 25.30 19.98
C PRO A 38 6.44 24.91 19.97
N GLU A 39 7.26 25.90 19.62
CA GLU A 39 8.72 25.80 19.54
C GLU A 39 9.29 25.29 20.88
N PRO A 40 10.13 24.23 20.88
CA PRO A 40 10.78 23.79 22.12
C PRO A 40 11.81 24.80 22.58
N GLU A 41 11.78 25.13 23.88
CA GLU A 41 12.79 26.00 24.52
C GLU A 41 14.23 25.47 24.25
N PRO A 42 15.21 26.37 24.08
CA PRO A 42 16.58 26.00 23.76
C PRO A 42 17.24 25.27 24.93
N LEU A 43 17.60 24.01 24.70
CA LEU A 43 18.40 23.21 25.62
C LEU A 43 19.85 23.76 25.67
N LYS A 44 20.35 23.97 26.90
CA LYS A 44 21.74 24.40 27.18
C LYS A 44 22.76 23.39 26.63
N PRO A 45 23.90 23.84 26.10
CA PRO A 45 24.86 22.98 25.45
C PRO A 45 25.60 22.08 26.48
N THR A 46 25.45 20.77 26.35
CA THR A 46 26.31 19.80 27.00
C THR A 46 27.57 19.60 26.17
N ARG A 47 28.73 19.80 26.79
CA ARG A 47 30.06 19.56 26.23
C ARG A 47 30.20 18.09 25.83
N HIS A 48 30.27 17.78 24.55
CA HIS A 48 30.75 16.49 24.05
C HIS A 48 32.26 16.52 23.83
N ARG A 49 32.91 15.56 24.48
CA ARG A 49 34.34 15.21 24.25
C ARG A 49 34.45 14.56 22.88
N SER A 50 35.28 15.14 22.01
CA SER A 50 35.67 14.58 20.71
C SER A 50 36.55 13.33 20.90
N ASN A 51 36.09 12.19 20.40
CA ASN A 51 36.97 11.06 20.09
C ASN A 51 36.96 10.88 18.56
N GLU A 52 37.99 11.39 17.91
CA GLU A 52 38.32 11.06 16.52
C GLU A 52 38.97 9.67 16.45
N PRO A 53 38.59 8.79 15.53
CA PRO A 53 39.36 7.59 15.23
C PRO A 53 40.47 7.90 14.23
N LYS A 54 41.68 7.43 14.57
CA LYS A 54 42.90 7.51 13.75
C LYS A 54 42.78 6.66 12.48
N PRO A 55 43.44 7.07 11.38
CA PRO A 55 43.47 6.31 10.12
C PRO A 55 44.35 5.06 10.25
N PHE A 56 43.86 3.96 9.66
CA PHE A 56 44.58 2.68 9.57
C PHE A 56 45.39 2.66 8.29
N GLU A 57 46.73 2.69 8.41
CA GLU A 57 47.68 2.46 7.30
C GLU A 57 48.00 0.96 7.20
N GLY A 58 48.01 0.48 5.96
CA GLY A 58 48.87 -0.60 5.50
C GLY A 58 48.30 -2.00 5.58
N LEU A 59 48.04 -2.57 4.40
CA LEU A 59 48.61 -3.87 3.99
C LEU A 59 48.23 -4.19 2.53
N THR A 60 49.16 -3.92 1.63
CA THR A 60 49.20 -4.47 0.27
C THR A 60 49.65 -5.93 0.34
N HIS A 61 48.84 -6.87 -0.07
CA HIS A 61 49.29 -8.17 -0.59
C HIS A 61 48.20 -8.77 -1.47
N LYS A 62 48.47 -8.80 -2.78
CA LYS A 62 47.77 -9.66 -3.74
C LYS A 62 48.42 -11.04 -3.68
N PRO A 63 47.68 -12.13 -3.59
CA PRO A 63 48.19 -13.43 -3.98
C PRO A 63 47.99 -13.65 -5.48
N HIS A 64 49.07 -13.91 -6.18
CA HIS A 64 49.16 -14.47 -7.51
C HIS A 64 48.51 -15.88 -7.50
N CYS A 65 47.52 -16.11 -8.35
CA CYS A 65 47.09 -17.45 -8.71
C CYS A 65 47.75 -17.83 -10.03
N ALA A 66 48.75 -18.69 -9.90
CA ALA A 66 49.40 -19.35 -11.04
C ALA A 66 48.61 -20.63 -11.39
N LEU A 67 47.63 -20.51 -12.28
CA LEU A 67 47.05 -21.66 -13.00
C LEU A 67 45.99 -21.11 -14.03
N CYS A 68 46.49 -20.53 -15.11
CA CYS A 68 45.78 -20.38 -16.39
C CYS A 68 46.80 -20.04 -17.48
N GLU A 69 47.59 -21.06 -17.84
CA GLU A 69 48.25 -21.05 -19.11
C GLU A 69 47.65 -22.14 -20.02
N ARG A 70 47.43 -21.69 -21.27
CA ARG A 70 47.12 -22.50 -22.49
C ARG A 70 45.61 -22.78 -22.71
N ASP A 71 45.01 -22.07 -23.67
CA ASP A 71 45.02 -22.46 -25.09
C ASP A 71 44.60 -21.25 -25.97
N THR A 72 45.52 -20.82 -26.80
CA THR A 72 45.26 -19.86 -27.87
C THR A 72 44.60 -20.58 -29.03
N VAL A 73 43.30 -20.36 -29.18
CA VAL A 73 42.53 -20.66 -30.41
C VAL A 73 42.54 -19.38 -31.25
N GLU A 74 43.16 -19.39 -32.40
CA GLU A 74 43.09 -18.28 -33.36
C GLU A 74 41.64 -18.05 -33.81
N PRO A 75 41.17 -16.77 -33.84
CA PRO A 75 39.88 -16.46 -34.36
C PRO A 75 39.93 -16.52 -35.91
N HIS A 76 39.19 -17.45 -36.49
CA HIS A 76 38.85 -17.42 -37.91
C HIS A 76 38.02 -16.17 -38.19
N THR A 77 38.61 -15.18 -38.86
CA THR A 77 37.92 -14.02 -39.44
C THR A 77 37.10 -14.52 -40.65
N PRO A 78 35.77 -14.33 -40.65
CA PRO A 78 34.99 -14.57 -41.88
C PRO A 78 35.33 -13.52 -42.92
N PRO A 79 35.27 -13.83 -44.24
CA PRO A 79 35.58 -12.89 -45.30
C PRO A 79 34.64 -11.67 -45.25
N PRO A 80 35.11 -10.50 -45.68
CA PRO A 80 34.32 -9.26 -45.64
C PRO A 80 33.12 -9.41 -46.60
N VAL A 81 31.92 -9.26 -46.02
CA VAL A 81 30.66 -9.13 -46.75
C VAL A 81 30.72 -7.77 -47.54
N PRO A 82 30.47 -7.75 -48.87
CA PRO A 82 30.42 -6.51 -49.59
C PRO A 82 29.33 -5.59 -49.02
N PRO A 83 29.56 -4.26 -48.95
CA PRO A 83 28.56 -3.35 -48.44
C PRO A 83 27.35 -3.34 -49.36
N ASP A 84 26.16 -3.61 -48.79
CA ASP A 84 24.90 -3.40 -49.47
C ASP A 84 24.79 -1.95 -49.98
N PRO A 85 24.28 -1.71 -51.19
CA PRO A 85 24.11 -0.36 -51.71
C PRO A 85 23.16 0.39 -50.79
N MET A 86 23.70 1.43 -50.12
CA MET A 86 22.93 2.36 -49.29
C MET A 86 21.84 3.03 -50.17
N THR A 87 20.66 2.45 -50.14
CA THR A 87 19.45 3.18 -50.56
C THR A 87 19.16 4.18 -49.43
N PRO A 88 19.12 5.48 -49.73
CA PRO A 88 18.70 6.48 -48.74
C PRO A 88 17.21 6.25 -48.48
N THR A 89 16.91 5.49 -47.42
CA THR A 89 15.54 5.38 -46.92
C THR A 89 15.18 6.70 -46.28
N ASN A 90 14.53 7.53 -47.08
CA ASN A 90 13.89 8.75 -46.64
C ASN A 90 12.63 8.37 -45.84
N ARG A 91 12.82 7.61 -44.75
CA ARG A 91 11.78 7.29 -43.79
C ARG A 91 11.52 8.56 -42.99
N ARG A 92 10.42 9.25 -43.31
CA ARG A 92 9.87 10.25 -42.39
C ARG A 92 9.87 9.67 -40.99
N PRO A 93 10.46 10.38 -39.99
CA PRO A 93 10.42 9.89 -38.61
C PRO A 93 8.95 9.59 -38.28
N ARG A 94 8.66 8.38 -37.79
CA ARG A 94 7.32 8.06 -37.30
C ARG A 94 6.99 9.09 -36.22
N GLU A 95 5.95 9.85 -36.46
CA GLU A 95 5.41 10.80 -35.49
C GLU A 95 5.05 10.01 -34.22
N VAL A 96 5.71 10.34 -33.14
CA VAL A 96 5.49 9.68 -31.84
C VAL A 96 4.39 10.42 -31.15
N ASP A 97 3.34 9.71 -30.79
CA ASP A 97 2.27 10.26 -29.95
C ASP A 97 2.80 10.68 -28.57
N THR A 98 2.75 11.97 -28.30
CA THR A 98 3.17 12.58 -27.04
C THR A 98 1.98 13.05 -26.20
N SER A 99 0.75 12.76 -26.63
CA SER A 99 -0.49 13.25 -25.99
C SER A 99 -0.68 12.74 -24.56
N SER A 100 -0.13 11.57 -24.27
CA SER A 100 -0.17 10.93 -22.93
C SER A 100 0.96 11.37 -21.99
N HIS A 101 1.82 12.29 -22.45
CA HIS A 101 2.95 12.79 -21.67
C HIS A 101 2.82 14.27 -21.39
N PHE A 102 3.46 14.75 -20.34
CA PHE A 102 3.47 16.16 -19.95
C PHE A 102 4.87 16.58 -19.50
N CYS A 103 5.12 17.89 -19.47
CA CYS A 103 6.38 18.44 -18.97
C CYS A 103 6.41 18.41 -17.44
N PRO A 104 7.41 17.75 -16.78
CA PRO A 104 7.49 17.65 -15.32
C PRO A 104 8.19 18.86 -14.65
N HIS A 105 8.84 19.73 -15.41
CA HIS A 105 9.67 20.78 -14.87
C HIS A 105 8.86 21.83 -14.11
N ALA A 106 9.26 22.13 -12.88
CA ALA A 106 8.51 23.00 -11.96
C ALA A 106 8.26 24.41 -12.51
N GLY A 107 9.22 24.97 -13.22
CA GLY A 107 9.13 26.30 -13.84
C GLY A 107 8.48 26.35 -15.22
N CYS A 108 7.93 25.23 -15.72
CA CYS A 108 7.29 25.20 -17.02
C CYS A 108 5.83 25.63 -16.95
N HIS A 109 5.40 26.55 -17.85
CA HIS A 109 4.02 26.95 -17.98
C HIS A 109 3.07 25.77 -18.32
N TYR A 110 3.57 24.79 -19.06
CA TYR A 110 2.84 23.58 -19.47
C TYR A 110 3.04 22.39 -18.51
N ARG A 111 3.51 22.63 -17.28
CA ARG A 111 3.71 21.56 -16.30
C ARG A 111 2.42 20.81 -16.03
N GLY A 112 2.45 19.47 -16.16
CA GLY A 112 1.32 18.59 -15.88
C GLY A 112 0.21 18.58 -16.94
N GLY A 113 0.28 19.44 -17.94
CA GLY A 113 -0.72 19.49 -19.02
C GLY A 113 -0.48 18.41 -20.08
N LEU A 114 -1.51 17.63 -20.39
CA LEU A 114 -1.50 16.57 -21.39
C LEU A 114 -2.01 17.09 -22.74
N GLY A 115 -1.48 16.54 -23.84
CA GLY A 115 -1.99 16.83 -25.18
C GLY A 115 -1.79 18.25 -25.68
N LEU A 116 -0.92 19.05 -25.03
CA LEU A 116 -0.73 20.48 -25.34
C LEU A 116 0.23 20.72 -26.51
N GLY A 117 0.76 19.69 -27.17
CA GLY A 117 1.67 19.81 -28.31
C GLY A 117 3.04 20.42 -28.01
N ASN A 118 3.35 20.64 -26.75
CA ASN A 118 4.61 21.24 -26.28
C ASN A 118 5.77 20.23 -26.17
N LEU A 119 5.52 18.94 -26.43
CA LEU A 119 6.52 17.88 -26.32
C LEU A 119 6.93 17.35 -27.68
N ARG A 120 8.23 17.11 -27.83
CA ARG A 120 8.82 16.42 -28.98
C ARG A 120 9.63 15.23 -28.53
N ALA A 121 9.49 14.10 -29.21
CA ALA A 121 10.31 12.93 -28.97
C ALA A 121 11.75 13.18 -29.43
N ASN A 122 12.72 12.91 -28.56
CA ASN A 122 14.15 13.15 -28.80
C ASN A 122 14.97 11.85 -28.88
N GLY A 123 14.32 10.73 -29.22
CA GLY A 123 15.00 9.44 -29.34
C GLY A 123 15.27 8.77 -27.99
N HIS A 124 16.28 7.89 -27.98
CA HIS A 124 16.65 7.07 -26.82
C HIS A 124 18.09 7.41 -26.38
N PRO A 125 18.28 8.14 -25.29
CA PRO A 125 19.63 8.48 -24.80
C PRO A 125 20.48 7.24 -24.60
N HIS A 126 21.70 7.26 -25.06
CA HIS A 126 22.69 6.16 -24.93
C HIS A 126 22.18 4.81 -25.45
N GLY A 127 21.20 4.79 -26.39
CA GLY A 127 20.61 3.53 -26.87
C GLY A 127 19.77 2.77 -25.82
N GLY A 128 19.43 3.42 -24.71
CA GLY A 128 18.66 2.82 -23.62
C GLY A 128 17.19 2.52 -24.01
N PRO A 129 16.46 1.76 -23.19
CA PRO A 129 15.09 1.36 -23.47
C PRO A 129 14.09 2.52 -23.39
N TRP A 130 14.44 3.62 -22.75
CA TRP A 130 13.55 4.73 -22.43
C TRP A 130 13.71 5.89 -23.40
N ARG A 131 12.57 6.42 -23.84
CA ARG A 131 12.52 7.58 -24.71
C ARG A 131 12.74 8.85 -23.92
N GLN A 132 13.48 9.80 -24.52
CA GLN A 132 13.61 11.16 -24.03
C GLN A 132 12.61 12.06 -24.74
N PHE A 133 12.01 12.96 -23.98
CA PHE A 133 11.20 14.05 -24.49
C PHE A 133 11.90 15.40 -24.28
N HIS A 134 11.62 16.32 -25.18
CA HIS A 134 12.04 17.71 -25.12
C HIS A 134 10.81 18.60 -25.07
N CYS A 135 10.71 19.45 -24.04
CA CYS A 135 9.65 20.45 -23.96
C CYS A 135 10.03 21.70 -24.78
N THR A 136 9.23 22.07 -25.78
CA THR A 136 9.49 23.22 -26.63
C THR A 136 9.32 24.57 -25.91
N SER A 137 8.58 24.61 -24.80
CA SER A 137 8.37 25.79 -23.97
C SER A 137 9.55 26.07 -23.06
N CYS A 138 9.85 25.20 -22.10
CA CYS A 138 10.93 25.41 -21.13
C CYS A 138 12.31 24.91 -21.60
N LYS A 139 12.38 24.32 -22.80
CA LYS A 139 13.62 23.72 -23.36
C LYS A 139 14.23 22.57 -22.55
N GLY A 140 13.51 22.09 -21.55
CA GLY A 140 13.98 21.01 -20.70
C GLY A 140 13.80 19.63 -21.33
N TYR A 141 14.70 18.71 -20.97
CA TYR A 141 14.66 17.32 -21.39
C TYR A 141 14.29 16.43 -20.20
N PHE A 142 13.52 15.38 -20.44
CA PHE A 142 13.16 14.37 -19.43
C PHE A 142 12.90 13.02 -20.10
N LEU A 143 13.06 11.94 -19.34
CA LEU A 143 12.71 10.59 -19.79
C LEU A 143 11.22 10.32 -19.61
N GLU A 144 10.63 9.48 -20.45
CA GLU A 144 9.24 9.05 -20.34
C GLU A 144 8.90 8.40 -18.98
N THR A 145 9.92 7.88 -18.29
CA THR A 145 9.79 7.29 -16.95
C THR A 145 9.90 8.29 -15.80
N HIS A 146 10.10 9.58 -16.10
CA HIS A 146 10.24 10.59 -15.05
C HIS A 146 9.02 10.62 -14.11
N GLY A 147 9.29 10.64 -12.81
CA GLY A 147 8.24 10.60 -11.78
C GLY A 147 7.61 9.22 -11.55
N THR A 148 8.13 8.17 -12.16
CA THR A 148 7.70 6.78 -11.95
C THR A 148 8.77 5.98 -11.21
N ILE A 149 8.38 4.81 -10.66
CA ILE A 149 9.33 3.85 -10.07
C ILE A 149 10.34 3.30 -11.09
N PHE A 150 10.11 3.53 -12.37
CA PHE A 150 10.98 3.04 -13.46
C PHE A 150 12.11 4.02 -13.79
N HIS A 151 12.05 5.23 -13.25
CA HIS A 151 13.03 6.26 -13.54
C HIS A 151 14.43 5.86 -13.06
N GLY A 152 15.42 5.97 -13.96
CA GLY A 152 16.81 5.60 -13.68
C GLY A 152 17.09 4.10 -13.49
N LYS A 153 16.12 3.23 -13.78
CA LYS A 153 16.31 1.77 -13.66
C LYS A 153 16.88 1.16 -14.93
N GLN A 154 17.82 0.23 -14.75
CA GLN A 154 18.37 -0.59 -15.83
C GLN A 154 17.45 -1.76 -16.21
N ALA A 155 16.63 -2.22 -15.26
CA ALA A 155 15.68 -3.31 -15.48
C ALA A 155 14.49 -2.82 -16.33
N SER A 156 13.96 -3.69 -17.17
CA SER A 156 12.74 -3.40 -17.93
C SER A 156 11.52 -3.23 -17.03
N VAL A 157 10.53 -2.45 -17.48
CA VAL A 157 9.25 -2.25 -16.77
C VAL A 157 8.59 -3.59 -16.48
N GLU A 158 8.53 -4.48 -17.45
CA GLU A 158 7.90 -5.78 -17.33
C GLU A 158 8.55 -6.62 -16.21
N ARG A 159 9.87 -6.54 -16.08
CA ARG A 159 10.61 -7.26 -15.03
C ARG A 159 10.25 -6.73 -13.65
N ILE A 160 10.27 -5.41 -13.47
CA ILE A 160 9.93 -4.75 -12.20
C ILE A 160 8.48 -5.08 -11.82
N VAL A 161 7.55 -4.92 -12.75
CA VAL A 161 6.12 -5.21 -12.52
C VAL A 161 5.88 -6.68 -12.17
N ARG A 162 6.54 -7.62 -12.86
CA ARG A 162 6.42 -9.05 -12.53
C ARG A 162 6.98 -9.38 -11.15
N VAL A 163 8.06 -8.73 -10.74
CA VAL A 163 8.62 -8.85 -9.38
C VAL A 163 7.59 -8.39 -8.35
N LEU A 164 7.00 -7.21 -8.52
CA LEU A 164 5.98 -6.69 -7.63
C LEU A 164 4.71 -7.55 -7.61
N ALA A 165 4.29 -8.06 -8.77
CA ALA A 165 3.15 -8.98 -8.87
C ALA A 165 3.40 -10.28 -8.09
N CYS A 166 4.60 -10.85 -8.15
CA CYS A 166 4.96 -12.03 -7.36
C CYS A 166 4.92 -11.76 -5.85
N LEU A 167 5.35 -10.57 -5.41
CA LEU A 167 5.24 -10.17 -4.01
C LEU A 167 3.78 -10.03 -3.57
N ALA A 168 2.91 -9.45 -4.42
CA ALA A 168 1.48 -9.31 -4.17
C ALA A 168 0.74 -10.65 -4.11
N GLU A 169 1.25 -11.68 -4.79
CA GLU A 169 0.75 -13.06 -4.73
C GLU A 169 1.33 -13.88 -3.56
N GLY A 170 2.13 -13.26 -2.69
CA GLY A 170 2.65 -13.88 -1.47
C GLY A 170 4.01 -14.54 -1.61
N LEU A 171 4.74 -14.32 -2.71
CA LEU A 171 6.11 -14.80 -2.83
C LEU A 171 7.04 -13.93 -1.96
N GLY A 172 7.88 -14.57 -1.16
CA GLY A 172 8.80 -13.83 -0.28
C GLY A 172 9.97 -13.18 -1.05
N ILE A 173 10.54 -12.10 -0.51
CA ILE A 173 11.63 -11.31 -1.12
C ILE A 173 12.76 -12.17 -1.68
N ARG A 174 13.30 -13.10 -0.88
CA ARG A 174 14.42 -13.97 -1.31
C ARG A 174 14.01 -14.97 -2.39
N ALA A 175 12.77 -15.47 -2.37
CA ALA A 175 12.28 -16.36 -3.39
C ALA A 175 12.09 -15.61 -4.71
N THR A 176 11.49 -14.44 -4.68
CA THR A 176 11.35 -13.55 -5.84
C THR A 176 12.72 -13.15 -6.41
N ALA A 177 13.68 -12.80 -5.56
CA ALA A 177 15.04 -12.48 -5.99
C ALA A 177 15.70 -13.64 -6.76
N ARG A 178 15.55 -14.89 -6.29
CA ARG A 178 16.08 -16.07 -7.01
C ARG A 178 15.38 -16.33 -8.34
N VAL A 179 14.04 -16.18 -8.38
CA VAL A 179 13.26 -16.42 -9.61
C VAL A 179 13.61 -15.44 -10.72
N PHE A 180 13.86 -14.19 -10.36
CA PHE A 180 14.17 -13.13 -11.31
C PHE A 180 15.68 -12.84 -11.44
N GLU A 181 16.54 -13.62 -10.78
CA GLU A 181 18.00 -13.47 -10.82
C GLU A 181 18.45 -12.03 -10.51
N VAL A 182 17.86 -11.47 -9.44
CA VAL A 182 18.21 -10.13 -8.93
C VAL A 182 18.63 -10.24 -7.46
N ALA A 183 19.38 -9.26 -6.98
CA ALA A 183 19.74 -9.24 -5.57
C ALA A 183 18.51 -8.95 -4.68
N PRO A 184 18.40 -9.55 -3.48
CA PRO A 184 17.29 -9.31 -2.57
C PRO A 184 17.07 -7.84 -2.19
N HIS A 185 18.15 -7.06 -2.04
CA HIS A 185 18.06 -5.63 -1.77
C HIS A 185 17.44 -4.85 -2.94
N THR A 186 17.65 -5.29 -4.18
CA THR A 186 17.00 -4.69 -5.36
C THR A 186 15.49 -4.86 -5.30
N VAL A 187 15.02 -6.07 -4.92
CA VAL A 187 13.59 -6.34 -4.75
C VAL A 187 13.00 -5.48 -3.64
N LEU A 188 13.70 -5.33 -2.50
CA LEU A 188 13.28 -4.45 -1.40
C LEU A 188 13.21 -3.00 -1.82
N HIS A 189 14.20 -2.52 -2.57
CA HIS A 189 14.22 -1.14 -3.07
C HIS A 189 13.04 -0.86 -4.02
N TRP A 190 12.77 -1.78 -4.96
CA TRP A 190 11.61 -1.63 -5.84
C TRP A 190 10.29 -1.69 -5.08
N LEU A 191 10.19 -2.50 -4.03
CA LEU A 191 9.01 -2.55 -3.18
C LEU A 191 8.80 -1.24 -2.43
N ALA A 192 9.85 -0.66 -1.83
CA ALA A 192 9.77 0.61 -1.09
C ALA A 192 9.34 1.77 -1.99
N GLU A 193 9.97 1.91 -3.17
CA GLU A 193 9.58 2.93 -4.15
C GLU A 193 8.15 2.73 -4.66
N ALA A 194 7.75 1.49 -4.91
CA ALA A 194 6.37 1.18 -5.29
C ALA A 194 5.39 1.52 -4.18
N ALA A 195 5.70 1.16 -2.93
CA ALA A 195 4.84 1.43 -1.79
C ALA A 195 4.62 2.94 -1.57
N GLU A 196 5.64 3.77 -1.78
CA GLU A 196 5.51 5.23 -1.71
C GLU A 196 4.47 5.75 -2.74
N GLN A 197 4.60 5.32 -3.99
CA GLN A 197 3.63 5.71 -5.03
C GLN A 197 2.23 5.11 -4.79
N LEU A 198 2.15 3.86 -4.33
CA LEU A 198 0.88 3.20 -4.04
C LEU A 198 0.14 3.83 -2.85
N ARG A 199 0.85 4.40 -1.87
CA ARG A 199 0.22 5.22 -0.80
C ARG A 199 -0.47 6.46 -1.38
N ALA A 200 0.21 7.18 -2.26
CA ALA A 200 -0.37 8.36 -2.92
C ALA A 200 -1.57 7.95 -3.80
N PHE A 201 -1.46 6.82 -4.49
CA PHE A 201 -2.55 6.23 -5.27
C PHE A 201 -3.77 5.90 -4.41
N SER A 202 -3.58 5.15 -3.35
CA SER A 202 -4.67 4.79 -2.44
C SER A 202 -5.33 6.04 -1.84
N ALA A 203 -4.54 7.04 -1.43
CA ALA A 203 -5.05 8.29 -0.88
C ALA A 203 -5.90 9.10 -1.89
N TYR A 204 -5.59 9.00 -3.19
CA TYR A 204 -6.38 9.67 -4.22
C TYR A 204 -7.75 9.01 -4.45
N PHE A 205 -7.79 7.67 -4.48
CA PHE A 205 -9.03 6.93 -4.74
C PHE A 205 -9.86 6.66 -3.49
N LEU A 206 -9.23 6.56 -2.34
CA LEU A 206 -9.89 6.34 -1.06
C LEU A 206 -10.07 7.68 -0.34
N CYS A 207 -10.92 8.53 -0.86
CA CYS A 207 -11.27 9.81 -0.26
C CYS A 207 -12.76 10.12 -0.46
N ASP A 208 -13.32 10.95 0.42
CA ASP A 208 -14.71 11.39 0.39
C ASP A 208 -15.73 10.23 0.32
N LEU A 209 -15.44 9.11 1.00
CA LEU A 209 -16.29 7.92 0.97
C LEU A 209 -17.45 8.04 1.96
N HIS A 210 -18.66 7.73 1.49
CA HIS A 210 -19.85 7.55 2.32
C HIS A 210 -20.01 6.07 2.64
N LEU A 211 -19.82 5.70 3.89
CA LEU A 211 -19.82 4.31 4.35
C LEU A 211 -20.83 4.14 5.47
N GLU A 212 -21.56 3.02 5.44
CA GLU A 212 -22.52 2.69 6.51
C GLU A 212 -21.88 1.79 7.56
N PRO A 213 -21.56 0.50 7.29
CA PRO A 213 -20.84 -0.33 8.23
C PRO A 213 -19.33 -0.28 7.98
N LEU A 214 -18.56 -0.38 9.04
CA LEU A 214 -17.11 -0.54 9.03
C LEU A 214 -16.70 -1.65 9.97
N GLN A 215 -15.73 -2.47 9.55
CA GLN A 215 -15.10 -3.48 10.39
C GLN A 215 -13.62 -3.14 10.61
N LEU A 216 -13.19 -3.16 11.87
CA LEU A 216 -11.80 -2.97 12.27
C LEU A 216 -11.32 -4.21 13.02
N ASP A 217 -10.08 -4.57 12.79
CA ASP A 217 -9.40 -5.67 13.48
C ASP A 217 -7.89 -5.46 13.50
N GLU A 218 -7.21 -6.14 14.41
CA GLU A 218 -5.76 -6.18 14.47
C GLU A 218 -5.23 -7.60 14.39
N LEU A 219 -4.36 -7.81 13.42
CA LEU A 219 -3.68 -9.06 13.16
C LEU A 219 -2.25 -8.98 13.67
N TYR A 220 -1.84 -9.86 14.58
CA TYR A 220 -0.44 -9.86 14.97
C TYR A 220 0.48 -10.38 13.86
N ALA A 221 1.63 -9.74 13.69
CA ALA A 221 2.70 -10.23 12.84
C ALA A 221 3.54 -11.26 13.59
N VAL A 222 3.95 -12.33 12.90
CA VAL A 222 4.76 -13.39 13.50
C VAL A 222 6.14 -12.85 13.83
N LEU A 223 6.50 -12.83 15.12
CA LEU A 223 7.83 -12.47 15.58
C LEU A 223 8.80 -13.64 15.45
N ARG A 224 10.08 -13.30 15.20
CA ARG A 224 11.18 -14.27 15.18
C ARG A 224 11.25 -15.09 16.46
N GLU A 225 11.01 -14.46 17.61
CA GLU A 225 11.09 -15.04 18.94
C GLU A 225 10.01 -16.08 19.26
N LEU A 226 8.89 -16.09 18.53
CA LEU A 226 7.81 -17.08 18.74
C LEU A 226 8.06 -18.41 18.02
N LYS A 227 9.14 -18.53 17.26
CA LYS A 227 9.48 -19.77 16.52
C LYS A 227 10.23 -20.82 17.34
N ASP A 228 10.75 -20.47 18.49
CA ASP A 228 11.37 -21.44 19.37
C ASP A 228 10.27 -22.30 19.98
N GLY A 229 10.06 -23.46 19.37
CA GLY A 229 8.90 -24.35 19.54
C GLY A 229 8.65 -24.96 20.92
N ASN A 230 9.27 -24.43 21.99
CA ASN A 230 9.21 -24.90 23.36
C ASN A 230 8.49 -23.94 24.32
N LEU A 231 7.72 -22.97 23.80
CA LEU A 231 7.01 -22.01 24.64
C LEU A 231 5.71 -22.59 25.19
N SER A 232 5.47 -22.38 26.48
CA SER A 232 4.16 -22.60 27.06
C SER A 232 3.10 -21.67 26.47
N GLU A 233 1.82 -22.02 26.60
CA GLU A 233 0.71 -21.21 26.07
C GLU A 233 0.69 -19.80 26.67
N ASP A 234 0.96 -19.70 27.97
CA ASP A 234 0.97 -18.42 28.69
C ASP A 234 2.16 -17.53 28.28
N GLU A 235 3.32 -18.12 28.04
CA GLU A 235 4.49 -17.40 27.53
C GLU A 235 4.26 -16.91 26.08
N ALA A 236 3.62 -17.72 25.24
CA ALA A 236 3.28 -17.33 23.87
C ALA A 236 2.31 -16.14 23.88
N ILE A 237 1.28 -16.16 24.74
CA ILE A 237 0.34 -15.06 24.93
C ILE A 237 1.06 -13.80 25.43
N ALA A 238 1.88 -13.92 26.47
CA ALA A 238 2.63 -12.80 27.04
C ALA A 238 3.63 -12.19 26.03
N ARG A 239 4.21 -12.98 25.12
CA ARG A 239 5.07 -12.49 24.03
C ARG A 239 4.26 -11.81 22.93
N LEU A 240 3.07 -12.33 22.60
CA LEU A 240 2.15 -11.70 21.67
C LEU A 240 1.69 -10.32 22.14
N GLU A 241 1.38 -10.19 23.42
CA GLU A 241 0.99 -8.91 24.00
C GLU A 241 2.14 -7.88 23.95
N ARG A 242 3.38 -8.34 24.06
CA ARG A 242 4.59 -7.50 23.96
C ARG A 242 5.09 -7.31 22.52
N SER A 243 4.45 -7.95 21.53
CA SER A 243 4.86 -7.81 20.14
C SER A 243 4.77 -6.35 19.68
N PRO A 244 5.85 -5.76 19.15
CA PRO A 244 5.81 -4.41 18.61
C PRO A 244 5.05 -4.34 17.27
N TYR A 245 4.80 -5.48 16.62
CA TYR A 245 4.27 -5.51 15.25
C TYR A 245 2.89 -6.16 15.20
N TRP A 246 1.89 -5.30 15.11
CA TRP A 246 0.53 -5.67 14.81
C TRP A 246 0.13 -4.99 13.51
N VAL A 247 -0.59 -5.68 12.64
CA VAL A 247 -1.18 -5.12 11.45
C VAL A 247 -2.61 -4.70 11.78
N TRP A 248 -2.86 -3.43 11.62
CA TRP A 248 -4.17 -2.82 11.86
C TRP A 248 -4.89 -2.66 10.54
N THR A 249 -6.14 -3.04 10.50
CA THR A 249 -6.97 -3.00 9.30
C THR A 249 -8.33 -2.35 9.58
N ALA A 250 -8.78 -1.54 8.63
CA ALA A 250 -10.16 -1.07 8.58
C ALA A 250 -10.72 -1.32 7.19
N MET A 251 -11.85 -1.99 7.10
CA MET A 251 -12.47 -2.32 5.82
C MET A 251 -13.96 -2.00 5.78
N ASP A 252 -14.45 -1.67 4.60
CA ASP A 252 -15.86 -1.67 4.29
C ASP A 252 -16.32 -3.08 3.89
N PRO A 253 -17.18 -3.73 4.70
CA PRO A 253 -17.66 -5.06 4.37
C PRO A 253 -18.61 -5.10 3.16
N GLN A 254 -19.15 -3.96 2.71
CA GLN A 254 -20.06 -3.86 1.57
C GLN A 254 -19.29 -3.86 0.25
N SER A 255 -18.39 -2.90 0.05
CA SER A 255 -17.55 -2.81 -1.14
C SER A 255 -16.32 -3.73 -1.10
N LYS A 256 -15.99 -4.33 0.05
CA LYS A 256 -14.77 -5.10 0.32
C LYS A 256 -13.49 -4.26 0.22
N LEU A 257 -13.59 -2.94 0.25
CA LEU A 257 -12.43 -2.08 0.24
C LEU A 257 -11.67 -2.15 1.57
N LEU A 258 -10.39 -2.36 1.49
CA LEU A 258 -9.46 -2.21 2.60
C LEU A 258 -9.03 -0.74 2.67
N LEU A 259 -9.65 0.01 3.58
CA LEU A 259 -9.55 1.46 3.67
C LEU A 259 -8.25 1.92 4.32
N VAL A 260 -7.90 1.29 5.43
CA VAL A 260 -6.70 1.61 6.19
C VAL A 260 -5.90 0.35 6.46
N VAL A 261 -4.60 0.43 6.22
CA VAL A 261 -3.61 -0.52 6.74
C VAL A 261 -2.54 0.26 7.51
N ASP A 262 -2.15 -0.26 8.64
CA ASP A 262 -1.07 0.32 9.43
C ASP A 262 -0.34 -0.78 10.21
N VAL A 263 0.89 -0.49 10.65
CA VAL A 263 1.71 -1.41 11.43
C VAL A 263 2.16 -0.70 12.69
N GLY A 264 2.13 -1.36 13.82
CA GLY A 264 2.60 -0.80 15.09
C GLY A 264 2.14 -1.61 16.28
N THR A 265 2.42 -1.10 17.47
CA THR A 265 2.08 -1.75 18.73
C THR A 265 0.57 -1.78 19.00
N ARG A 266 0.10 -2.75 19.78
CA ARG A 266 -1.33 -2.85 20.16
C ARG A 266 -1.64 -1.93 21.34
N THR A 267 -1.80 -0.63 21.03
CA THR A 267 -1.99 0.45 22.02
C THR A 267 -3.11 1.41 21.61
N LEU A 268 -3.58 2.21 22.56
CA LEU A 268 -4.55 3.29 22.30
C LEU A 268 -4.02 4.29 21.27
N ALA A 269 -2.74 4.67 21.36
CA ALA A 269 -2.14 5.62 20.41
C ALA A 269 -2.22 5.10 18.97
N MET A 270 -2.02 3.80 18.78
CA MET A 270 -2.13 3.17 17.47
C MET A 270 -3.57 3.10 17.00
N ALA A 271 -4.51 2.74 17.89
CA ALA A 271 -5.94 2.79 17.58
C ALA A 271 -6.38 4.19 17.15
N GLN A 272 -5.91 5.24 17.84
CA GLN A 272 -6.18 6.63 17.46
C GLN A 272 -5.58 6.99 16.09
N ARG A 273 -4.35 6.54 15.78
CA ARG A 273 -3.71 6.75 14.47
C ARG A 273 -4.51 6.11 13.34
N VAL A 274 -5.01 4.90 13.54
CA VAL A 274 -5.85 4.20 12.56
C VAL A 274 -7.17 4.92 12.35
N LEU A 275 -7.84 5.33 13.43
CA LEU A 275 -9.09 6.10 13.34
C LEU A 275 -8.87 7.48 12.67
N HIS A 276 -7.76 8.15 12.96
CA HIS A 276 -7.41 9.40 12.30
C HIS A 276 -7.25 9.24 10.79
N ARG A 277 -6.54 8.20 10.35
CA ARG A 277 -6.43 7.88 8.91
C ARG A 277 -7.78 7.53 8.29
N LEU A 278 -8.62 6.81 9.03
CA LEU A 278 -9.96 6.47 8.57
C LEU A 278 -10.82 7.72 8.35
N VAL A 279 -10.79 8.70 9.27
CA VAL A 279 -11.50 9.97 9.11
C VAL A 279 -11.07 10.72 7.84
N GLN A 280 -9.81 10.63 7.46
CA GLN A 280 -9.32 11.25 6.22
C GLN A 280 -9.86 10.59 4.93
N VAL A 281 -10.30 9.34 5.03
CA VAL A 281 -10.92 8.59 3.92
C VAL A 281 -12.41 8.88 3.80
N LEU A 282 -13.07 9.19 4.92
CA LEU A 282 -14.51 9.41 4.98
C LEU A 282 -14.90 10.80 4.44
N ALA A 283 -16.07 10.86 3.85
CA ALA A 283 -16.70 12.15 3.48
C ALA A 283 -16.98 13.00 4.72
N PRO A 284 -16.92 14.33 4.61
CA PRO A 284 -17.24 15.23 5.70
C PRO A 284 -18.63 14.93 6.29
N GLY A 285 -18.68 14.74 7.62
CA GLY A 285 -19.93 14.44 8.33
C GLY A 285 -20.38 12.96 8.26
N CYS A 286 -19.67 12.10 7.57
CA CYS A 286 -19.96 10.66 7.57
C CYS A 286 -19.61 10.06 8.94
N VAL A 287 -20.60 9.42 9.58
CA VAL A 287 -20.44 8.71 10.86
C VAL A 287 -20.88 7.27 10.65
N PRO A 288 -19.96 6.35 10.35
CA PRO A 288 -20.32 4.96 10.07
C PRO A 288 -20.67 4.17 11.34
N LEU A 289 -21.34 3.03 11.17
CA LEU A 289 -21.46 2.00 12.19
C LEU A 289 -20.14 1.25 12.34
N PHE A 290 -19.55 1.26 13.52
CA PHE A 290 -18.33 0.53 13.82
C PHE A 290 -18.62 -0.88 14.36
N LEU A 291 -17.93 -1.88 13.80
CA LEU A 291 -17.94 -3.26 14.27
C LEU A 291 -16.48 -3.70 14.52
N THR A 292 -16.17 -4.10 15.74
CA THR A 292 -14.83 -4.56 16.11
C THR A 292 -14.87 -5.83 16.94
N ASP A 293 -13.72 -6.40 17.21
CA ASP A 293 -13.57 -7.38 18.28
C ASP A 293 -13.69 -6.72 19.68
N GLY A 294 -13.35 -7.48 20.73
CA GLY A 294 -13.43 -7.03 22.13
C GLY A 294 -12.31 -6.09 22.60
N PHE A 295 -11.44 -5.56 21.72
CA PHE A 295 -10.33 -4.69 22.14
C PHE A 295 -10.85 -3.36 22.69
N ASN A 296 -10.51 -3.06 23.95
CA ASN A 296 -11.11 -1.97 24.71
C ASN A 296 -10.73 -0.57 24.18
N GLU A 297 -9.53 -0.43 23.64
CA GLU A 297 -9.00 0.87 23.21
C GLU A 297 -9.77 1.48 22.03
N TYR A 298 -10.45 0.67 21.22
CA TYR A 298 -11.33 1.16 20.18
C TYR A 298 -12.43 2.07 20.71
N LYS A 299 -13.01 1.76 21.89
CA LYS A 299 -14.04 2.60 22.49
C LYS A 299 -13.55 4.04 22.67
N THR A 300 -12.34 4.18 23.24
CA THR A 300 -11.72 5.48 23.50
C THR A 300 -11.34 6.18 22.21
N ALA A 301 -10.73 5.46 21.27
CA ALA A 301 -10.30 6.00 19.97
C ALA A 301 -11.48 6.47 19.12
N ILE A 302 -12.55 5.67 19.02
CA ILE A 302 -13.79 6.04 18.28
C ILE A 302 -14.44 7.26 18.92
N LEU A 303 -14.56 7.29 20.26
CA LEU A 303 -15.16 8.42 20.96
C LEU A 303 -14.35 9.72 20.77
N ALA A 304 -13.02 9.64 20.70
CA ALA A 304 -12.17 10.79 20.46
C ALA A 304 -12.35 11.43 19.06
N HIS A 305 -12.72 10.62 18.05
CA HIS A 305 -12.88 11.07 16.65
C HIS A 305 -14.35 11.36 16.29
N PHE A 306 -15.30 10.61 16.87
CA PHE A 306 -16.74 10.70 16.58
C PHE A 306 -17.56 11.09 17.81
N GLY A 307 -16.95 11.83 18.70
CA GLY A 307 -17.59 12.44 19.87
C GLY A 307 -17.42 13.95 19.86
N GLN A 308 -18.06 14.58 20.82
CA GLN A 308 -17.91 16.01 21.07
C GLN A 308 -17.59 16.24 22.55
N TRP A 309 -16.75 17.24 22.81
CA TRP A 309 -16.40 17.65 24.15
C TRP A 309 -17.50 18.54 24.71
N MET A 310 -18.20 18.08 25.74
CA MET A 310 -19.35 18.79 26.30
C MET A 310 -19.18 19.05 27.79
N HIS A 311 -19.77 20.16 28.25
CA HIS A 311 -20.04 20.42 29.66
C HIS A 311 -21.48 19.97 29.94
N PRO A 312 -21.69 18.85 30.65
CA PRO A 312 -23.04 18.41 30.99
C PRO A 312 -23.74 19.42 31.87
N GLU A 313 -25.01 19.67 31.60
CA GLU A 313 -25.84 20.52 32.46
C GLU A 313 -26.01 19.93 33.87
N ARG A 314 -26.14 20.77 34.88
CA ARG A 314 -26.45 20.33 36.23
C ARG A 314 -27.84 19.73 36.27
N ARG A 315 -27.95 18.50 36.73
CA ARG A 315 -29.23 17.81 36.94
C ARG A 315 -29.93 18.23 38.25
N GLN A 316 -29.14 18.77 39.19
CA GLN A 316 -29.62 19.21 40.52
C GLN A 316 -28.95 20.53 40.87
N GLU A 317 -29.70 21.45 41.53
CA GLU A 317 -29.20 22.74 41.95
C GLU A 317 -28.06 22.67 42.97
N LYS A 318 -28.05 21.63 43.82
CA LYS A 318 -27.04 21.40 44.88
C LYS A 318 -26.07 20.31 44.47
N GLY A 319 -24.77 20.53 44.74
CA GLY A 319 -23.71 19.54 44.46
C GLY A 319 -22.60 20.08 43.52
N PRO A 320 -21.50 19.35 43.35
CA PRO A 320 -20.40 19.77 42.44
C PRO A 320 -20.88 19.82 41.01
N ALA A 321 -20.35 20.78 40.22
CA ALA A 321 -20.62 20.83 38.79
C ALA A 321 -20.11 19.59 38.09
N PRO A 322 -20.86 19.00 37.13
CA PRO A 322 -20.38 17.89 36.36
C PRO A 322 -19.11 18.25 35.58
N LYS A 323 -18.13 17.36 35.60
CA LYS A 323 -16.89 17.57 34.81
C LYS A 323 -17.18 17.44 33.33
N SER A 324 -16.53 18.27 32.51
CA SER A 324 -16.53 18.13 31.04
C SER A 324 -16.04 16.74 30.64
N ARG A 325 -16.66 16.21 29.61
CA ARG A 325 -16.33 14.87 29.08
C ARG A 325 -16.67 14.73 27.60
N TRP A 326 -16.03 13.78 26.97
CA TRP A 326 -16.40 13.35 25.64
C TRP A 326 -17.77 12.65 25.66
N MET A 327 -18.65 13.07 24.79
CA MET A 327 -19.96 12.46 24.55
C MET A 327 -20.03 11.96 23.10
N PRO A 328 -20.55 10.76 22.85
CA PRO A 328 -20.71 10.27 21.49
C PRO A 328 -21.65 11.17 20.70
N LEU A 329 -21.38 11.37 19.40
CA LEU A 329 -22.35 11.99 18.49
C LEU A 329 -23.65 11.17 18.49
N PRO A 330 -24.82 11.80 18.35
CA PRO A 330 -26.10 11.08 18.33
C PRO A 330 -26.18 9.99 17.24
N ALA A 331 -25.52 10.21 16.11
CA ALA A 331 -25.44 9.28 15.00
C ALA A 331 -24.41 8.15 15.21
N LEU A 332 -23.56 8.24 16.25
CA LEU A 332 -22.50 7.25 16.44
C LEU A 332 -23.06 5.91 16.92
N LEU A 333 -22.85 4.87 16.11
CA LEU A 333 -23.21 3.50 16.40
C LEU A 333 -21.95 2.64 16.48
N TYR A 334 -21.84 1.85 17.56
CA TYR A 334 -20.68 0.97 17.76
C TYR A 334 -21.07 -0.31 18.49
N ALA A 335 -20.74 -1.45 17.93
CA ALA A 335 -20.88 -2.75 18.56
C ALA A 335 -19.60 -3.57 18.52
N GLN A 336 -19.42 -4.40 19.51
CA GLN A 336 -18.29 -5.33 19.63
C GLN A 336 -18.78 -6.78 19.58
N VAL A 337 -17.98 -7.62 18.91
CA VAL A 337 -18.14 -9.08 18.88
C VAL A 337 -17.11 -9.67 19.83
N VAL A 338 -17.53 -10.02 21.03
CA VAL A 338 -16.66 -10.57 22.07
C VAL A 338 -16.72 -12.09 22.00
N LYS A 339 -15.60 -12.73 21.69
CA LYS A 339 -15.46 -14.18 21.63
C LYS A 339 -14.88 -14.72 22.92
N SER A 340 -15.53 -15.70 23.52
CA SER A 340 -15.02 -16.43 24.68
C SER A 340 -14.34 -17.70 24.22
N TYR A 341 -13.13 -17.94 24.72
CA TYR A 341 -12.32 -19.11 24.36
C TYR A 341 -12.17 -20.05 25.54
N ARG A 342 -12.21 -21.35 25.27
CA ARG A 342 -11.81 -22.40 26.20
C ARG A 342 -11.00 -23.44 25.43
N ARG A 343 -9.79 -23.73 25.87
CA ARG A 343 -8.86 -24.66 25.19
C ARG A 343 -8.75 -24.37 23.68
N ARG A 344 -8.51 -23.08 23.32
CA ARG A 344 -8.38 -22.56 21.94
C ARG A 344 -9.63 -22.74 21.05
N ARG A 345 -10.77 -23.16 21.61
CA ARG A 345 -12.05 -23.25 20.90
C ARG A 345 -12.98 -22.13 21.34
N ILE A 346 -13.70 -21.55 20.40
CA ILE A 346 -14.74 -20.57 20.68
C ILE A 346 -15.87 -21.33 21.39
N VAL A 347 -16.19 -20.93 22.62
CA VAL A 347 -17.29 -21.50 23.42
C VAL A 347 -18.50 -20.58 23.52
N GLY A 348 -18.34 -19.31 23.14
CA GLY A 348 -19.42 -18.35 23.11
C GLY A 348 -19.05 -17.10 22.31
N VAL A 349 -20.07 -16.44 21.76
CA VAL A 349 -19.96 -15.15 21.11
C VAL A 349 -21.00 -14.23 21.74
N THR A 350 -20.58 -13.07 22.20
CA THR A 350 -21.46 -12.06 22.81
C THR A 350 -21.38 -10.77 22.01
N HIS A 351 -22.52 -10.20 21.66
CA HIS A 351 -22.61 -8.91 20.99
C HIS A 351 -22.85 -7.82 22.03
N ARG A 352 -21.90 -6.90 22.18
CA ARG A 352 -21.95 -5.78 23.12
C ARG A 352 -22.15 -4.48 22.36
N VAL A 353 -23.28 -3.81 22.58
CA VAL A 353 -23.50 -2.44 22.08
C VAL A 353 -22.74 -1.47 22.99
N VAL A 354 -21.88 -0.66 22.40
CA VAL A 354 -21.04 0.32 23.12
C VAL A 354 -21.60 1.73 22.98
N PHE A 355 -21.98 2.12 21.76
CA PHE A 355 -22.65 3.40 21.48
C PHE A 355 -23.88 3.15 20.60
N GLY A 356 -24.90 3.97 20.80
CA GLY A 356 -26.18 3.86 20.11
C GLY A 356 -27.11 2.80 20.70
N THR A 357 -28.08 2.36 19.92
CA THR A 357 -29.07 1.34 20.32
C THR A 357 -28.93 0.10 19.46
N ARG A 358 -29.30 -1.06 20.03
CA ARG A 358 -29.28 -2.33 19.31
C ARG A 358 -30.19 -2.29 18.08
N LEU A 359 -31.37 -1.70 18.24
CA LEU A 359 -32.35 -1.58 17.15
C LEU A 359 -31.77 -0.80 15.95
N ALA A 360 -31.14 0.36 16.20
CA ALA A 360 -30.53 1.17 15.14
C ALA A 360 -29.39 0.44 14.41
N ILE A 361 -28.57 -0.31 15.15
CA ILE A 361 -27.49 -1.12 14.57
C ILE A 361 -28.08 -2.24 13.70
N GLU A 362 -29.09 -2.96 14.20
CA GLU A 362 -29.73 -4.05 13.47
C GLU A 362 -30.47 -3.55 12.21
N GLN A 363 -31.04 -2.34 12.24
CA GLN A 363 -31.67 -1.72 11.07
C GLN A 363 -30.65 -1.45 9.95
N ILE A 364 -29.48 -0.88 10.25
CA ILE A 364 -28.42 -0.67 9.26
C ILE A 364 -27.92 -2.00 8.71
N LEU A 365 -27.70 -3.00 9.57
CA LEU A 365 -27.19 -4.29 9.11
C LEU A 365 -28.24 -5.06 8.30
N ALA A 366 -29.53 -4.92 8.63
CA ALA A 366 -30.62 -5.56 7.90
C ALA A 366 -30.74 -5.06 6.45
N SER A 367 -30.43 -3.78 6.18
CA SER A 367 -30.38 -3.25 4.81
C SER A 367 -29.37 -4.00 3.93
N CYS A 368 -28.30 -4.52 4.53
CA CYS A 368 -27.28 -5.33 3.87
C CYS A 368 -27.54 -6.84 3.96
N GLY A 369 -28.62 -7.26 4.65
CA GLY A 369 -28.90 -8.68 4.93
C GLY A 369 -27.95 -9.32 5.95
N TRP A 370 -27.37 -8.53 6.87
CA TRP A 370 -26.37 -8.98 7.83
C TRP A 370 -26.84 -8.87 9.28
N THR A 371 -26.09 -9.53 10.15
CA THR A 371 -26.17 -9.41 11.61
C THR A 371 -24.86 -8.86 12.15
N ILE A 372 -24.80 -8.51 13.44
CA ILE A 372 -23.57 -8.06 14.09
C ILE A 372 -22.51 -9.17 14.00
N ASN A 373 -21.45 -8.92 13.24
CA ASN A 373 -20.33 -9.84 13.06
C ASN A 373 -19.05 -9.10 12.62
N THR A 374 -17.91 -9.79 12.70
CA THR A 374 -16.59 -9.37 12.21
C THR A 374 -16.05 -10.32 11.12
N ALA A 375 -16.93 -11.10 10.49
CA ALA A 375 -16.53 -12.18 9.59
C ALA A 375 -15.78 -11.68 8.34
N PHE A 376 -16.08 -10.48 7.86
CA PHE A 376 -15.44 -9.94 6.66
C PHE A 376 -13.98 -9.55 6.93
N VAL A 377 -13.71 -8.84 8.03
CA VAL A 377 -12.33 -8.47 8.40
C VAL A 377 -11.53 -9.72 8.82
N GLU A 378 -12.14 -10.71 9.45
CA GLU A 378 -11.50 -11.99 9.75
C GLU A 378 -11.13 -12.76 8.47
N ARG A 379 -11.98 -12.73 7.45
CA ARG A 379 -11.67 -13.28 6.12
C ARG A 379 -10.53 -12.54 5.45
N LEU A 380 -10.54 -11.20 5.53
CA LEU A 380 -9.43 -10.37 5.05
C LEU A 380 -8.11 -10.75 5.75
N ASN A 381 -8.13 -10.98 7.06
CA ASN A 381 -6.95 -11.42 7.80
C ASN A 381 -6.39 -12.77 7.31
N LEU A 382 -7.25 -13.67 6.83
CA LEU A 382 -6.80 -14.91 6.18
C LEU A 382 -6.14 -14.64 4.83
N ASP A 383 -6.69 -13.73 4.02
CA ASP A 383 -6.12 -13.34 2.74
C ASP A 383 -4.77 -12.64 2.93
N ILE A 384 -4.64 -11.78 3.95
CA ILE A 384 -3.35 -11.17 4.33
C ILE A 384 -2.32 -12.25 4.67
N ARG A 385 -2.69 -13.26 5.48
CA ARG A 385 -1.78 -14.35 5.86
C ARG A 385 -1.36 -15.23 4.68
N GLN A 386 -2.16 -15.29 3.63
CA GLN A 386 -1.84 -16.05 2.42
C GLN A 386 -0.97 -15.26 1.45
N ARG A 387 -1.20 -13.95 1.32
CA ARG A 387 -0.60 -13.11 0.28
C ARG A 387 0.52 -12.19 0.75
N VAL A 388 0.67 -11.99 2.07
CA VAL A 388 1.79 -11.21 2.62
C VAL A 388 2.80 -12.17 3.24
N ALA A 389 3.88 -12.42 2.52
CA ALA A 389 4.88 -13.41 2.91
C ALA A 389 5.45 -13.18 4.31
N ALA A 390 5.58 -11.93 4.75
CA ALA A 390 6.11 -11.57 6.07
C ALA A 390 5.21 -12.01 7.23
N ILE A 391 3.90 -12.21 6.99
CA ILE A 391 2.89 -12.53 8.00
C ILE A 391 2.45 -14.01 7.92
N GLY A 392 2.85 -14.71 6.86
CA GLY A 392 2.48 -16.11 6.62
C GLY A 392 2.89 -17.03 7.79
N ARG A 393 2.04 -18.00 8.12
CA ARG A 393 2.26 -18.93 9.25
C ARG A 393 3.52 -19.81 9.14
N ARG A 394 4.09 -19.95 7.94
CA ARG A 394 5.24 -20.83 7.66
C ARG A 394 6.43 -20.06 7.08
N VAL A 395 6.68 -18.87 7.58
CA VAL A 395 7.78 -18.02 7.08
C VAL A 395 9.09 -18.41 7.76
N ASN A 396 10.12 -18.67 6.98
CA ASN A 396 11.47 -18.91 7.48
C ASN A 396 12.25 -17.64 7.77
N THR A 397 11.90 -16.54 7.10
CA THR A 397 12.49 -15.22 7.27
C THR A 397 11.42 -14.22 7.63
N LEU A 398 11.57 -13.58 8.77
CA LEU A 398 10.66 -12.56 9.27
C LEU A 398 11.09 -11.18 8.78
N CYS A 399 10.15 -10.28 8.65
CA CYS A 399 10.43 -8.88 8.43
C CYS A 399 11.22 -8.34 9.64
N GLN A 400 12.32 -7.62 9.38
CA GLN A 400 13.19 -7.10 10.44
C GLN A 400 12.77 -5.72 10.94
N GLY A 401 11.74 -5.11 10.35
CA GLY A 401 11.30 -3.78 10.72
C GLY A 401 9.85 -3.50 10.35
N GLU A 402 9.30 -2.47 10.96
CA GLU A 402 7.93 -1.99 10.75
C GLU A 402 7.74 -1.50 9.30
N GLU A 403 8.72 -0.76 8.79
CA GLU A 403 8.63 -0.11 7.47
C GLU A 403 8.52 -1.14 6.33
N GLY A 404 9.39 -2.15 6.31
CA GLY A 404 9.33 -3.18 5.27
C GLY A 404 8.06 -4.04 5.33
N LEU A 405 7.48 -4.22 6.51
CA LEU A 405 6.17 -4.86 6.65
C LEU A 405 5.06 -3.95 6.14
N LEU A 406 5.10 -2.67 6.47
CA LEU A 406 4.13 -1.68 5.99
C LEU A 406 4.15 -1.57 4.47
N ASP A 407 5.32 -1.59 3.83
CA ASP A 407 5.43 -1.58 2.37
C ASP A 407 4.77 -2.78 1.71
N GLN A 408 4.96 -3.98 2.27
CA GLN A 408 4.26 -5.18 1.81
C GLN A 408 2.74 -5.07 2.02
N MET A 409 2.30 -4.47 3.12
CA MET A 409 0.88 -4.25 3.39
C MET A 409 0.25 -3.22 2.44
N VAL A 410 0.97 -2.16 2.06
CA VAL A 410 0.52 -1.18 1.07
C VAL A 410 0.39 -1.81 -0.32
N LEU A 411 1.36 -2.63 -0.72
CA LEU A 411 1.27 -3.41 -1.95
C LEU A 411 0.06 -4.36 -1.93
N PHE A 412 -0.16 -5.06 -0.81
CA PHE A 412 -1.33 -5.91 -0.61
C PHE A 412 -2.63 -5.11 -0.70
N GLN A 413 -2.75 -3.97 -0.01
CA GLN A 413 -3.93 -3.11 -0.03
C GLN A 413 -4.30 -2.70 -1.45
N THR A 414 -3.32 -2.24 -2.22
CA THR A 414 -3.57 -1.83 -3.61
C THR A 414 -3.96 -3.01 -4.48
N SER A 415 -3.27 -4.15 -4.36
CA SER A 415 -3.63 -5.37 -5.08
C SER A 415 -5.03 -5.87 -4.71
N HIS A 416 -5.36 -5.91 -3.42
CA HIS A 416 -6.68 -6.31 -2.91
C HIS A 416 -7.78 -5.39 -3.43
N ASN A 417 -7.57 -4.07 -3.36
CA ASN A 417 -8.59 -3.10 -3.73
C ASN A 417 -8.82 -2.96 -5.23
N PHE A 418 -7.76 -3.01 -6.04
CA PHE A 418 -7.83 -2.58 -7.45
C PHE A 418 -7.49 -3.66 -8.46
N VAL A 419 -6.83 -4.75 -8.05
CA VAL A 419 -6.39 -5.82 -8.96
C VAL A 419 -7.19 -7.10 -8.78
N LEU A 420 -7.37 -7.55 -7.53
CA LEU A 420 -8.00 -8.82 -7.26
C LEU A 420 -9.53 -8.77 -7.47
N PRO A 421 -10.08 -9.69 -8.26
CA PRO A 421 -11.54 -9.79 -8.40
C PRO A 421 -12.17 -10.37 -7.13
N HIS A 422 -13.29 -9.79 -6.71
CA HIS A 422 -14.02 -10.27 -5.55
C HIS A 422 -15.28 -11.03 -5.96
N ALA A 423 -15.40 -12.30 -5.59
CA ALA A 423 -16.50 -13.16 -6.05
C ALA A 423 -17.90 -12.62 -5.67
N SER A 424 -18.02 -12.01 -4.48
CA SER A 424 -19.29 -11.46 -4.00
C SER A 424 -19.72 -10.16 -4.71
N LEU A 425 -18.82 -9.52 -5.48
CA LEU A 425 -19.11 -8.30 -6.23
C LEU A 425 -19.37 -8.58 -7.72
N ARG A 426 -19.53 -9.85 -8.10
CA ARG A 426 -19.87 -10.23 -9.47
C ARG A 426 -21.26 -9.75 -9.84
N GLN A 427 -21.37 -9.17 -11.02
CA GLN A 427 -22.65 -8.82 -11.63
C GLN A 427 -22.79 -9.55 -12.96
N PRO A 428 -23.98 -10.07 -13.30
CA PRO A 428 -24.22 -10.61 -14.61
C PRO A 428 -24.10 -9.50 -15.67
N LEU A 429 -23.49 -9.82 -16.81
CA LEU A 429 -23.51 -8.90 -17.95
C LEU A 429 -24.94 -8.77 -18.50
N PRO A 430 -25.33 -7.59 -19.02
CA PRO A 430 -26.54 -7.45 -19.80
C PRO A 430 -26.56 -8.45 -20.97
N VAL A 431 -27.70 -9.04 -21.26
CA VAL A 431 -27.85 -10.10 -22.28
C VAL A 431 -27.35 -9.66 -23.66
N ALA A 432 -27.46 -8.37 -23.99
CA ALA A 432 -26.98 -7.78 -25.23
C ALA A 432 -25.44 -7.78 -25.38
N GLU A 433 -24.70 -7.89 -24.29
CA GLU A 433 -23.23 -7.88 -24.28
C GLU A 433 -22.64 -9.31 -24.13
N ALA A 434 -23.49 -10.34 -24.01
CA ALA A 434 -23.00 -11.72 -23.91
C ALA A 434 -22.56 -12.23 -25.28
N PRO A 435 -21.30 -12.64 -25.48
CA PRO A 435 -20.85 -13.21 -26.74
C PRO A 435 -21.61 -14.52 -27.00
N HIS A 436 -22.20 -14.64 -28.18
CA HIS A 436 -22.91 -15.86 -28.61
C HIS A 436 -21.98 -17.07 -28.45
N GLY A 437 -22.38 -18.03 -27.64
CA GLY A 437 -21.80 -19.37 -27.58
C GLY A 437 -20.75 -19.66 -26.50
N ARG A 438 -20.49 -18.79 -25.53
CA ARG A 438 -19.68 -19.11 -24.34
C ARG A 438 -20.38 -18.68 -23.08
N GLY A 439 -20.38 -19.53 -22.06
CA GLY A 439 -21.07 -19.35 -20.81
C GLY A 439 -20.93 -17.93 -20.22
N SER A 440 -21.95 -17.48 -19.55
CA SER A 440 -22.16 -16.11 -19.07
C SER A 440 -20.87 -15.43 -18.59
N ALA A 441 -20.37 -14.48 -19.40
CA ALA A 441 -19.30 -13.60 -18.95
C ALA A 441 -19.82 -12.76 -17.79
N GLN A 442 -19.03 -12.68 -16.71
CA GLN A 442 -19.39 -11.92 -15.52
C GLN A 442 -18.50 -10.69 -15.44
N ARG A 443 -19.12 -9.53 -15.27
CA ARG A 443 -18.41 -8.27 -15.08
C ARG A 443 -18.18 -8.04 -13.58
N TRP A 444 -16.99 -7.58 -13.22
CA TRP A 444 -16.68 -7.18 -11.86
C TRP A 444 -17.00 -5.70 -11.67
N ARG A 445 -17.74 -5.36 -10.62
CA ARG A 445 -17.84 -3.99 -10.12
C ARG A 445 -17.16 -3.92 -8.76
N ARG A 446 -16.37 -2.88 -8.58
CA ARG A 446 -16.13 -2.28 -7.28
C ARG A 446 -16.83 -0.92 -7.30
N ALA A 447 -17.49 -0.60 -6.18
CA ALA A 447 -18.24 0.63 -6.02
C ALA A 447 -17.33 1.86 -6.14
#